data_2b75f424c30738c0f73ffcc99050fbaa
#
_entry.id   2b75f424c30738c0f73ffcc99050fbaa
#
_cell.length_a   1.000
_cell.length_b   1.000
_cell.length_c   1.000
_cell.angle_alpha   90.00
_cell.angle_beta   90.00
_cell.angle_gamma   90.00
#
_symmetry.space_group_name_H-M   'P 1'
#
loop_
_entity.id
_entity.type
_entity.pdbx_description
1 polymer ?
#
loop_
_entity_poly.entity_id
_entity_poly.type
_entity_poly.pdbx_seq_one_letter_code
_entity_poly.pdbx_strand_id
1 'polypeptide(L)'
;MPKPTFDNFAHMLDDAVDRIPQRFLRELNGGFNLRREANRDGEYYVMGEYVEDGMGGCFIVFYYGSFVALLSDEPLYVWEEEIIDTVLHEMQHHREAMAGRDDLVQEEMQELARAMQKEL
;
A
#
# COMPACT_ATOMS: atom_id res chain seq x y z
N MET A 1 21.25 -4.95 -10.11
CA MET A 1 20.06 -4.70 -10.94
C MET A 1 19.62 -3.27 -10.84
N PRO A 2 19.24 -2.66 -11.93
CA PRO A 2 18.67 -1.31 -11.83
C PRO A 2 17.35 -1.37 -11.10
N LYS A 3 17.07 -0.30 -10.37
CA LYS A 3 15.80 -0.18 -9.66
C LYS A 3 14.65 -0.06 -10.65
N PRO A 4 13.43 -0.41 -10.25
CA PRO A 4 12.26 -0.18 -11.11
C PRO A 4 12.11 1.28 -11.44
N THR A 5 11.73 1.58 -12.67
CA THR A 5 11.35 2.93 -13.05
C THR A 5 10.00 3.26 -12.40
N PHE A 6 9.61 4.53 -12.47
CA PHE A 6 8.30 4.93 -11.96
C PHE A 6 7.18 4.13 -12.64
N ASP A 7 7.28 3.95 -13.97
CA ASP A 7 6.26 3.19 -14.69
C ASP A 7 6.25 1.72 -14.29
N ASN A 8 7.43 1.12 -14.13
CA ASN A 8 7.51 -0.27 -13.66
C ASN A 8 6.92 -0.39 -12.26
N PHE A 9 7.21 0.57 -11.39
CA PHE A 9 6.68 0.58 -10.04
C PHE A 9 5.15 0.67 -10.06
N ALA A 10 4.62 1.52 -10.94
CA ALA A 10 3.16 1.65 -11.08
C ALA A 10 2.53 0.32 -11.47
N HIS A 11 3.16 -0.41 -12.40
CA HIS A 11 2.65 -1.73 -12.79
C HIS A 11 2.73 -2.73 -11.64
N MET A 12 3.83 -2.69 -10.88
CA MET A 12 3.97 -3.58 -9.73
C MET A 12 2.90 -3.29 -8.69
N LEU A 13 2.60 -2.02 -8.47
CA LEU A 13 1.56 -1.64 -7.53
C LEU A 13 0.19 -2.08 -8.02
N ASP A 14 -0.10 -1.89 -9.31
CA ASP A 14 -1.36 -2.34 -9.90
C ASP A 14 -1.53 -3.84 -9.74
N ASP A 15 -0.48 -4.62 -9.99
CA ASP A 15 -0.53 -6.06 -9.81
C ASP A 15 -0.84 -6.45 -8.37
N ALA A 16 -0.23 -5.75 -7.41
CA ALA A 16 -0.47 -6.01 -6.00
C ALA A 16 -1.92 -5.68 -5.62
N VAL A 17 -2.41 -4.53 -6.06
CA VAL A 17 -3.75 -4.07 -5.75
C VAL A 17 -4.80 -5.00 -6.38
N ASP A 18 -4.52 -5.53 -7.55
CA ASP A 18 -5.45 -6.46 -8.22
C ASP A 18 -5.69 -7.74 -7.43
N ARG A 19 -4.80 -8.06 -6.49
CA ARG A 19 -4.97 -9.25 -5.64
C ARG A 19 -5.94 -9.01 -4.49
N ILE A 20 -6.34 -7.77 -4.25
CA ILE A 20 -7.22 -7.42 -3.14
C ILE A 20 -8.65 -7.79 -3.50
N PRO A 21 -9.32 -8.65 -2.70
CA PRO A 21 -10.73 -8.94 -2.96
C PRO A 21 -11.57 -7.66 -2.87
N GLN A 22 -12.57 -7.56 -3.74
CA GLN A 22 -13.40 -6.37 -3.86
C GLN A 22 -13.99 -5.90 -2.54
N ARG A 23 -14.36 -6.84 -1.67
CA ARG A 23 -15.01 -6.48 -0.42
C ARG A 23 -14.12 -5.64 0.50
N PHE A 24 -12.80 -5.73 0.33
CA PHE A 24 -11.87 -4.91 1.13
C PHE A 24 -11.77 -3.48 0.61
N LEU A 25 -12.23 -3.23 -0.60
CA LEU A 25 -12.09 -1.90 -1.22
C LEU A 25 -13.29 -1.01 -0.97
N ARG A 26 -14.27 -1.51 -0.23
CA ARG A 26 -15.47 -0.73 0.06
C ARG A 26 -15.09 0.57 0.75
N GLU A 27 -15.70 1.64 0.30
CA GLU A 27 -15.57 2.98 0.85
C GLU A 27 -14.18 3.59 0.69
N LEU A 28 -13.26 2.88 0.03
CA LEU A 28 -11.99 3.48 -0.38
C LEU A 28 -12.23 4.20 -1.71
N ASN A 29 -13.04 5.26 -1.63
CA ASN A 29 -13.61 5.88 -2.82
C ASN A 29 -12.61 6.72 -3.62
N GLY A 30 -11.49 7.11 -3.01
CA GLY A 30 -10.40 7.77 -3.73
C GLY A 30 -9.37 6.81 -4.29
N GLY A 31 -9.50 5.50 -3.97
CA GLY A 31 -8.65 4.46 -4.52
C GLY A 31 -7.20 4.57 -4.10
N PHE A 32 -6.33 4.07 -4.97
CA PHE A 32 -4.87 4.09 -4.77
C PHE A 32 -4.26 5.13 -5.68
N ASN A 33 -3.40 5.96 -5.10
CA ASN A 33 -2.75 7.06 -5.83
C ASN A 33 -1.25 6.90 -5.72
N LEU A 34 -0.52 7.40 -6.70
CA LEU A 34 0.91 7.23 -6.77
C LEU A 34 1.57 8.57 -7.04
N ARG A 35 2.60 8.90 -6.25
CA ARG A 35 3.38 10.11 -6.42
C ARG A 35 4.83 9.79 -6.70
N ARG A 36 5.46 10.62 -7.50
CA ARG A 36 6.87 10.43 -7.86
C ARG A 36 7.81 10.79 -6.72
N GLU A 37 7.44 11.79 -5.94
CA GLU A 37 8.34 12.32 -4.93
C GLU A 37 8.46 11.39 -3.71
N ALA A 38 9.50 11.60 -2.94
CA ALA A 38 9.63 10.99 -1.63
C ALA A 38 8.84 11.82 -0.63
N ASN A 39 8.35 11.17 0.41
CA ASN A 39 7.72 11.85 1.52
C ASN A 39 8.59 11.60 2.76
N ARG A 40 9.29 12.62 3.19
CA ARG A 40 10.22 12.48 4.29
C ARG A 40 9.64 13.07 5.55
N ASP A 41 9.72 12.31 6.64
CA ASP A 41 9.24 12.75 7.96
C ASP A 41 10.41 12.62 8.93
N GLY A 42 11.12 13.72 9.13
CA GLY A 42 12.33 13.70 9.93
C GLY A 42 13.38 12.83 9.27
N GLU A 43 13.80 11.78 9.99
CA GLU A 43 14.79 10.83 9.47
C GLU A 43 14.16 9.66 8.74
N TYR A 44 12.84 9.62 8.67
CA TYR A 44 12.13 8.48 8.09
C TYR A 44 11.53 8.85 6.75
N TYR A 45 11.37 7.84 5.91
CA TYR A 45 10.67 7.98 4.64
C TYR A 45 9.32 7.31 4.76
N VAL A 46 8.27 8.05 4.41
CA VAL A 46 6.91 7.53 4.40
C VAL A 46 6.70 6.88 3.03
N MET A 47 6.45 5.59 3.00
CA MET A 47 6.27 4.85 1.75
C MET A 47 4.83 4.88 1.27
N GLY A 48 3.88 4.88 2.20
CA GLY A 48 2.47 4.98 1.89
C GLY A 48 1.72 5.69 2.99
N GLU A 49 0.52 6.15 2.67
CA GLU A 49 -0.27 6.92 3.62
C GLU A 49 -1.75 6.74 3.33
N TYR A 50 -2.52 6.48 4.38
CA TYR A 50 -3.97 6.45 4.29
C TYR A 50 -4.49 7.84 4.64
N VAL A 51 -5.29 8.42 3.76
CA VAL A 51 -5.75 9.80 3.91
C VAL A 51 -7.27 9.84 3.92
N GLU A 52 -7.82 10.53 4.92
CA GLU A 52 -9.24 10.82 4.99
C GLU A 52 -9.42 12.32 4.79
N ASP A 53 -10.32 12.71 3.89
CA ASP A 53 -10.46 14.12 3.53
C ASP A 53 -11.45 14.88 4.42
N GLY A 54 -12.05 14.20 5.40
CA GLY A 54 -12.98 14.84 6.33
C GLY A 54 -14.38 15.00 5.78
N MET A 55 -14.61 14.57 4.54
CA MET A 55 -15.93 14.71 3.91
C MET A 55 -16.44 13.36 3.40
N GLY A 56 -15.96 12.27 4.03
CA GLY A 56 -16.38 10.94 3.66
C GLY A 56 -15.52 10.30 2.59
N GLY A 57 -14.53 11.02 2.06
CA GLY A 57 -13.62 10.47 1.08
C GLY A 57 -12.36 9.94 1.74
N CYS A 58 -11.80 8.87 1.18
CA CYS A 58 -10.54 8.34 1.66
C CYS A 58 -9.80 7.67 0.51
N PHE A 59 -8.47 7.68 0.63
CA PHE A 59 -7.61 7.09 -0.40
C PHE A 59 -6.28 6.71 0.23
N ILE A 60 -5.52 5.93 -0.52
CA ILE A 60 -4.17 5.55 -0.12
C ILE A 60 -3.21 6.09 -1.16
N VAL A 61 -2.11 6.71 -0.72
CA VAL A 61 -1.10 7.25 -1.62
C VAL A 61 0.22 6.57 -1.36
N PHE A 62 0.95 6.27 -2.44
CA PHE A 62 2.28 5.67 -2.39
C PHE A 62 3.29 6.67 -2.94
N TYR A 63 4.46 6.70 -2.32
CA TYR A 63 5.51 7.63 -2.68
C TYR A 63 6.69 6.88 -3.29
N TYR A 64 6.76 6.88 -4.61
CA TYR A 64 7.82 6.16 -5.32
C TYR A 64 9.21 6.59 -4.83
N GLY A 65 9.42 7.90 -4.65
CA GLY A 65 10.71 8.39 -4.20
C GLY A 65 11.15 7.84 -2.85
N SER A 66 10.20 7.55 -1.97
CA SER A 66 10.52 6.93 -0.69
C SER A 66 10.99 5.50 -0.87
N PHE A 67 10.36 4.76 -1.79
CA PHE A 67 10.83 3.42 -2.12
C PHE A 67 12.23 3.46 -2.71
N VAL A 68 12.50 4.40 -3.60
CA VAL A 68 13.84 4.57 -4.17
C VAL A 68 14.86 4.83 -3.08
N ALA A 69 14.52 5.74 -2.14
CA ALA A 69 15.46 6.11 -1.07
C ALA A 69 15.86 4.90 -0.23
N LEU A 70 14.93 3.99 -0.01
CA LEU A 70 15.17 2.86 0.89
C LEU A 70 15.61 1.59 0.16
N LEU A 71 15.25 1.43 -1.12
CA LEU A 71 15.38 0.15 -1.79
C LEU A 71 16.18 0.20 -3.08
N SER A 72 16.87 1.31 -3.37
CA SER A 72 17.52 1.46 -4.68
C SER A 72 18.54 0.36 -4.99
N ASP A 73 19.16 -0.21 -3.96
CA ASP A 73 20.16 -1.26 -4.14
C ASP A 73 19.60 -2.66 -3.94
N GLU A 74 18.30 -2.78 -3.69
CA GLU A 74 17.69 -4.06 -3.39
C GLU A 74 17.19 -4.76 -4.66
N PRO A 75 17.16 -6.09 -4.66
CA PRO A 75 16.62 -6.82 -5.80
C PRO A 75 15.11 -6.65 -5.92
N LEU A 76 14.59 -6.98 -7.09
CA LEU A 76 13.20 -6.73 -7.43
C LEU A 76 12.23 -7.39 -6.45
N TYR A 77 12.56 -8.60 -5.97
CA TYR A 77 11.63 -9.29 -5.07
C TYR A 77 11.47 -8.55 -3.74
N VAL A 78 12.49 -7.80 -3.31
CA VAL A 78 12.38 -6.99 -2.10
C VAL A 78 11.40 -5.84 -2.35
N TRP A 79 11.46 -5.22 -3.53
CA TRP A 79 10.51 -4.19 -3.90
C TRP A 79 9.07 -4.73 -3.88
N GLU A 80 8.88 -5.93 -4.42
CA GLU A 80 7.55 -6.55 -4.44
C GLU A 80 7.04 -6.78 -3.02
N GLU A 81 7.91 -7.30 -2.15
CA GLU A 81 7.53 -7.54 -0.76
C GLU A 81 7.16 -6.23 -0.04
N GLU A 82 7.96 -5.18 -0.27
CA GLU A 82 7.70 -3.90 0.39
C GLU A 82 6.43 -3.25 -0.12
N ILE A 83 6.14 -3.41 -1.40
CA ILE A 83 4.88 -2.90 -1.94
C ILE A 83 3.71 -3.59 -1.27
N ILE A 84 3.75 -4.93 -1.18
CA ILE A 84 2.67 -5.69 -0.55
C ILE A 84 2.55 -5.31 0.93
N ASP A 85 3.67 -5.21 1.63
CA ASP A 85 3.66 -4.83 3.05
C ASP A 85 3.04 -3.44 3.24
N THR A 86 3.38 -2.50 2.35
CA THR A 86 2.84 -1.15 2.44
C THR A 86 1.34 -1.15 2.15
N VAL A 87 0.90 -1.89 1.13
CA VAL A 87 -0.53 -2.02 0.84
C VAL A 87 -1.26 -2.56 2.08
N LEU A 88 -0.72 -3.63 2.66
CA LEU A 88 -1.37 -4.25 3.84
C LEU A 88 -1.43 -3.27 5.01
N HIS A 89 -0.35 -2.53 5.23
CA HIS A 89 -0.30 -1.57 6.34
C HIS A 89 -1.37 -0.48 6.17
N GLU A 90 -1.49 0.07 4.98
CA GLU A 90 -2.46 1.14 4.74
C GLU A 90 -3.89 0.61 4.69
N MET A 91 -4.08 -0.60 4.18
CA MET A 91 -5.40 -1.23 4.20
C MET A 91 -5.86 -1.51 5.63
N GLN A 92 -4.93 -1.79 6.53
CA GLN A 92 -5.29 -1.96 7.94
C GLN A 92 -5.87 -0.66 8.49
N HIS A 93 -5.25 0.48 8.18
CA HIS A 93 -5.80 1.77 8.60
C HIS A 93 -7.21 1.97 8.05
N HIS A 94 -7.42 1.62 6.78
CA HIS A 94 -8.73 1.74 6.18
C HIS A 94 -9.77 0.87 6.90
N ARG A 95 -9.41 -0.38 7.18
CA ARG A 95 -10.33 -1.29 7.86
C ARG A 95 -10.65 -0.82 9.27
N GLU A 96 -9.64 -0.32 9.99
CA GLU A 96 -9.84 0.23 11.32
C GLU A 96 -10.76 1.43 11.30
N ALA A 97 -10.59 2.31 10.32
CA ALA A 97 -11.44 3.49 10.18
C ALA A 97 -12.89 3.10 9.91
N MET A 98 -13.11 2.07 9.08
CA MET A 98 -14.46 1.66 8.70
C MET A 98 -15.16 0.86 9.80
N ALA A 99 -14.42 -0.02 10.46
CA ALA A 99 -15.02 -0.97 11.42
C ALA A 99 -15.26 -0.36 12.79
N GLY A 100 -14.39 0.54 13.22
CA GLY A 100 -14.45 1.13 14.57
C GLY A 100 -14.10 0.15 15.68
N ARG A 101 -13.84 -1.12 15.37
CA ARG A 101 -13.48 -2.15 16.35
C ARG A 101 -12.40 -3.02 15.72
N ASP A 102 -11.57 -3.60 16.56
CA ASP A 102 -10.36 -4.23 16.09
C ASP A 102 -10.40 -5.75 15.95
N ASP A 103 -11.32 -6.43 16.59
CA ASP A 103 -11.31 -7.89 16.58
C ASP A 103 -11.45 -8.46 15.17
N LEU A 104 -12.46 -7.96 14.44
CA LEU A 104 -12.69 -8.42 13.08
C LEU A 104 -11.60 -7.93 12.13
N VAL A 105 -10.99 -6.78 12.45
CA VAL A 105 -9.93 -6.24 11.60
C VAL A 105 -8.74 -7.20 11.54
N GLN A 106 -8.36 -7.78 12.67
CA GLN A 106 -7.23 -8.71 12.69
C GLN A 106 -7.48 -9.91 11.78
N GLU A 107 -8.66 -10.51 11.88
CA GLU A 107 -9.01 -11.65 11.04
C GLU A 107 -9.03 -11.26 9.57
N GLU A 108 -9.62 -10.11 9.27
CA GLU A 108 -9.71 -9.64 7.89
C GLU A 108 -8.32 -9.36 7.31
N MET A 109 -7.42 -8.80 8.10
CA MET A 109 -6.08 -8.52 7.61
C MET A 109 -5.29 -9.80 7.36
N GLN A 110 -5.49 -10.83 8.17
CA GLN A 110 -4.88 -12.12 7.92
C GLN A 110 -5.39 -12.72 6.62
N GLU A 111 -6.67 -12.59 6.38
CA GLU A 111 -7.30 -13.08 5.16
C GLU A 111 -6.78 -12.33 3.94
N LEU A 112 -6.66 -11.02 4.06
CA LEU A 112 -6.13 -10.19 2.97
C LEU A 112 -4.68 -10.54 2.68
N ALA A 113 -3.86 -10.70 3.71
CA ALA A 113 -2.46 -11.06 3.53
C ALA A 113 -2.34 -12.37 2.78
N ARG A 114 -3.15 -13.36 3.14
CA ARG A 114 -3.14 -14.64 2.42
C ARG A 114 -3.53 -14.48 0.97
N ALA A 115 -4.54 -13.65 0.70
CA ALA A 115 -4.99 -13.43 -0.68
C ALA A 115 -3.90 -12.79 -1.52
N MET A 116 -3.16 -11.84 -0.95
CA MET A 116 -2.15 -11.10 -1.70
C MET A 116 -0.89 -11.91 -1.93
N GLN A 117 -0.64 -12.93 -1.11
CA GLN A 117 0.59 -13.71 -1.20
C GLN A 117 0.38 -15.12 -1.76
N LYS A 118 -0.82 -15.45 -2.12
CA LYS A 118 -1.13 -16.82 -2.53
C LYS A 118 -0.43 -17.25 -3.80
N GLU A 119 0.08 -16.31 -4.55
CA GLU A 119 0.80 -16.59 -5.80
C GLU A 119 2.18 -17.15 -5.55
N LEU A 120 2.69 -17.02 -4.36
CA LEU A 120 4.05 -17.41 -4.03
C LEU A 120 4.20 -18.90 -3.66
#